data_30b6b62e3e1999e44731660ab5953a2a
#
_entry.id   30b6b62e3e1999e44731660ab5953a2a
#
_cell.length_a   1.000
_cell.length_b   1.000
_cell.length_c   1.000
_cell.angle_alpha   90.00
_cell.angle_beta   90.00
_cell.angle_gamma   90.00
#
_symmetry.space_group_name_H-M   'P 1'
#
loop_
_entity.id
_entity.type
_entity.pdbx_description
1 polymer ?
#
loop_
_entity_poly.entity_id
_entity_poly.type
_entity_poly.pdbx_seq_one_letter_code
_entity_poly.pdbx_strand_id
1 'polypeptide(L)'
;MSQEATVHVRHNPSRDYTAVAARREVSDAAPHPVAPLDLVVALRRSGTDGLHMTAFRPGERGPRTRLHHAYLTASATSVLRTAGRLRTTWRDLFVRHQPADADGTPIAGFPLAEAADLTPYASDTELLTAELAKEGQYLLDRLLAGENHEVKEFRSHLLSVLSGEEGLRISFDSDLHLPWPMLAVERSNDPHPCSRFLGYRHQVEQTGASYPMIQGETAPRRLPAASLNTDDSLAHVGRAPQVRKLLEERATLTVRTRSATLLSALSEAVLDDDIMYFWCHGRFVDNGSQHQHLAVKLSDERCIDADLVLRERTRYLGSPDAIFRPFVLLNACHTGQAAASPELEHLGRALVDMGASGVLGSQIEIPQCFAAEYAYAFLDLYLSSGLTAGEITMTLVRRFAREFANPLALTYTLHCGIDSRLETMGVAPQGQT
;
A
#
# COMPACT_ATOMS: atom_id res chain seq x y z
N MET A 1 3.71 48.52 15.30
CA MET A 1 2.43 47.80 15.08
C MET A 1 2.81 46.35 14.75
N SER A 2 2.69 45.47 15.76
CA SER A 2 2.93 44.03 15.55
C SER A 2 1.71 43.43 14.84
N GLN A 3 1.91 42.87 13.66
CA GLN A 3 0.89 42.02 13.05
C GLN A 3 0.86 40.68 13.78
N GLU A 4 -0.22 40.43 14.52
CA GLU A 4 -0.50 39.10 15.02
C GLU A 4 -0.80 38.16 13.83
N ALA A 5 0.05 37.17 13.66
CA ALA A 5 -0.18 36.09 12.68
C ALA A 5 -1.24 35.15 13.24
N THR A 6 -2.42 35.14 12.64
CA THR A 6 -3.46 34.15 12.97
C THR A 6 -3.12 32.81 12.31
N VAL A 7 -2.76 31.82 13.11
CA VAL A 7 -2.53 30.45 12.63
C VAL A 7 -3.86 29.71 12.57
N HIS A 8 -4.33 29.41 11.37
CA HIS A 8 -5.49 28.53 11.18
C HIS A 8 -5.03 27.07 11.18
N VAL A 9 -5.29 26.37 12.26
CA VAL A 9 -5.09 24.92 12.34
C VAL A 9 -6.31 24.23 11.70
N ARG A 10 -6.11 23.56 10.56
CA ARG A 10 -7.15 22.72 9.94
C ARG A 10 -6.95 21.29 10.40
N HIS A 11 -7.95 20.72 11.06
CA HIS A 11 -7.96 19.32 11.47
C HIS A 11 -8.48 18.44 10.33
N ASN A 12 -7.81 17.33 10.08
CA ASN A 12 -8.33 16.27 9.25
C ASN A 12 -8.99 15.23 10.17
N PRO A 13 -10.32 15.02 10.11
CA PRO A 13 -10.99 14.06 10.98
C PRO A 13 -10.49 12.62 10.84
N SER A 14 -10.03 12.24 9.64
CA SER A 14 -9.44 10.91 9.39
C SER A 14 -7.97 10.81 9.83
N ARG A 15 -7.35 11.94 10.22
CA ARG A 15 -5.94 12.05 10.65
C ARG A 15 -5.77 12.87 11.92
N ASP A 16 -6.84 13.14 12.63
CA ASP A 16 -6.77 13.82 13.92
C ASP A 16 -6.33 12.82 14.99
N TYR A 17 -5.03 12.74 15.17
CA TYR A 17 -4.41 11.91 16.20
C TYR A 17 -4.66 12.41 17.63
N THR A 18 -5.27 13.59 17.79
CA THR A 18 -5.58 14.22 19.08
C THR A 18 -7.08 14.28 19.36
N ALA A 19 -7.93 13.83 18.44
CA ALA A 19 -9.36 13.91 18.59
C ALA A 19 -9.83 13.24 19.87
N VAL A 20 -10.16 14.05 20.85
CA VAL A 20 -11.07 13.67 21.91
C VAL A 20 -12.38 13.36 21.22
N ALA A 21 -12.83 12.12 21.26
CA ALA A 21 -14.13 11.74 20.72
C ALA A 21 -15.19 12.65 21.33
N ALA A 22 -15.54 13.73 20.62
CA ALA A 22 -16.75 14.46 20.91
C ALA A 22 -17.87 13.43 20.74
N ARG A 23 -18.60 13.11 21.80
CA ARG A 23 -19.82 12.31 21.71
C ARG A 23 -20.73 13.02 20.71
N ARG A 24 -20.70 12.63 19.45
CA ARG A 24 -21.82 12.83 18.57
C ARG A 24 -22.96 11.94 19.11
N GLU A 25 -24.13 12.49 19.27
CA GLU A 25 -25.34 11.69 19.48
C GLU A 25 -25.43 10.71 18.31
N VAL A 26 -25.29 9.44 18.63
CA VAL A 26 -25.25 8.33 17.69
C VAL A 26 -26.66 8.22 17.09
N SER A 27 -26.80 8.60 15.83
CA SER A 27 -27.91 8.07 15.02
C SER A 27 -27.75 6.56 14.94
N ASP A 28 -28.80 5.78 15.16
CA ASP A 28 -28.81 4.30 15.21
C ASP A 28 -28.33 3.57 13.94
N ALA A 29 -27.78 4.30 12.97
CA ALA A 29 -27.17 3.82 11.73
C ALA A 29 -25.72 4.32 11.56
N ALA A 30 -25.00 4.65 12.63
CA ALA A 30 -23.62 5.11 12.52
C ALA A 30 -22.71 3.96 12.06
N PRO A 31 -21.87 4.19 11.04
CA PRO A 31 -20.84 3.23 10.65
C PRO A 31 -19.96 2.89 11.84
N HIS A 32 -19.53 1.64 11.94
CA HIS A 32 -18.64 1.19 13.03
C HIS A 32 -17.47 2.16 13.16
N PRO A 33 -17.19 2.69 14.37
CA PRO A 33 -16.12 3.65 14.55
C PRO A 33 -14.81 3.01 14.09
N VAL A 34 -14.09 3.71 13.24
CA VAL A 34 -12.76 3.28 12.78
C VAL A 34 -11.83 3.29 13.99
N ALA A 35 -11.13 2.19 14.22
CA ALA A 35 -10.18 2.10 15.31
C ALA A 35 -9.04 3.13 15.12
N PRO A 36 -8.58 3.82 16.18
CA PRO A 36 -7.48 4.77 16.06
C PRO A 36 -6.18 4.05 15.65
N LEU A 37 -5.23 4.81 15.11
CA LEU A 37 -3.87 4.31 14.90
C LEU A 37 -3.22 4.01 16.26
N ASP A 38 -2.51 2.89 16.34
CA ASP A 38 -1.76 2.50 17.54
C ASP A 38 -0.37 3.15 17.58
N LEU A 39 0.22 3.35 16.40
CA LEU A 39 1.55 3.93 16.23
C LEU A 39 1.62 4.82 15.00
N VAL A 40 2.18 6.00 15.16
CA VAL A 40 2.57 6.88 14.05
C VAL A 40 4.07 7.05 14.08
N VAL A 41 4.71 6.78 12.95
CA VAL A 41 6.16 6.94 12.76
C VAL A 41 6.37 7.94 11.64
N ALA A 42 6.89 9.13 11.96
CA ALA A 42 7.23 10.12 10.95
C ALA A 42 8.71 10.06 10.62
N LEU A 43 9.04 9.98 9.32
CA LEU A 43 10.40 9.99 8.78
C LEU A 43 10.56 11.17 7.84
N ARG A 44 11.37 12.14 8.20
CA ARG A 44 11.56 13.40 7.47
C ARG A 44 13.00 13.56 7.01
N ARG A 45 13.18 14.12 5.81
CA ARG A 45 14.48 14.59 5.37
C ARG A 45 14.91 15.79 6.23
N SER A 46 16.19 15.82 6.60
CA SER A 46 16.79 16.88 7.40
C SER A 46 18.09 17.33 6.75
N GLY A 47 18.17 18.58 6.36
CA GLY A 47 19.31 19.09 5.58
C GLY A 47 19.42 18.41 4.20
N THR A 48 20.64 18.22 3.70
CA THR A 48 20.90 17.74 2.34
C THR A 48 20.61 16.24 2.19
N ASP A 49 21.03 15.40 3.15
CA ASP A 49 20.91 13.92 3.08
C ASP A 49 20.62 13.29 4.46
N GLY A 50 20.40 14.11 5.49
CA GLY A 50 20.08 13.64 6.83
C GLY A 50 18.64 13.19 6.96
N LEU A 51 18.36 12.47 8.04
CA LEU A 51 17.04 11.96 8.38
C LEU A 51 16.71 12.28 9.84
N HIS A 52 15.47 12.67 10.08
CA HIS A 52 14.90 12.82 11.41
C HIS A 52 13.69 11.90 11.53
N MET A 53 13.61 11.13 12.59
CA MET A 53 12.52 10.19 12.83
C MET A 53 11.84 10.48 14.16
N THR A 54 10.51 10.38 14.16
CA THR A 54 9.69 10.52 15.37
C THR A 54 8.70 9.37 15.46
N ALA A 55 8.37 8.95 16.68
CA ALA A 55 7.36 7.91 16.91
C ALA A 55 6.50 8.30 18.12
N PHE A 56 5.20 8.09 18.01
CA PHE A 56 4.25 8.30 19.10
C PHE A 56 3.02 7.41 18.97
N ARG A 57 2.36 7.15 20.10
CA ARG A 57 1.11 6.37 20.18
C ARG A 57 -0.06 7.33 20.44
N PRO A 58 -0.94 7.56 19.45
CA PRO A 58 -2.02 8.55 19.57
C PRO A 58 -3.02 8.28 20.71
N GLY A 59 -3.20 7.00 21.08
CA GLY A 59 -4.14 6.56 22.13
C GLY A 59 -3.62 6.70 23.56
N GLU A 60 -2.34 6.96 23.77
CA GLU A 60 -1.76 7.14 25.10
C GLU A 60 -2.17 8.50 25.68
N ARG A 61 -3.26 8.49 26.47
CA ARG A 61 -3.74 9.67 27.20
C ARG A 61 -2.95 9.82 28.49
N GLY A 62 -2.12 10.85 28.55
CA GLY A 62 -1.44 11.26 29.77
C GLY A 62 -0.82 12.63 29.60
N PRO A 63 -0.55 13.38 30.68
CA PRO A 63 0.15 14.66 30.60
C PRO A 63 1.57 14.54 30.02
N ARG A 64 1.98 13.34 29.60
CA ARG A 64 3.28 13.00 29.05
C ARG A 64 3.13 12.01 27.89
N THR A 65 2.34 12.34 26.84
CA THR A 65 2.47 11.63 25.56
C THR A 65 3.93 11.78 25.12
N ARG A 66 4.71 10.71 25.30
CA ARG A 66 6.16 10.77 25.08
C ARG A 66 6.39 10.69 23.58
N LEU A 67 6.73 11.80 22.97
CA LEU A 67 7.25 11.83 21.62
C LEU A 67 8.68 11.30 21.67
N HIS A 68 8.92 10.15 21.06
CA HIS A 68 10.27 9.64 20.82
C HIS A 68 10.77 10.21 19.49
N HIS A 69 11.99 10.71 19.46
CA HIS A 69 12.58 11.25 18.23
C HIS A 69 14.08 10.99 18.20
N ALA A 70 14.66 10.99 17.01
CA ALA A 70 16.10 10.94 16.81
C ALA A 70 16.50 11.53 15.46
N TYR A 71 17.65 12.22 15.44
CA TYR A 71 18.36 12.50 14.22
C TYR A 71 19.20 11.27 13.86
N LEU A 72 18.83 10.60 12.75
CA LEU A 72 19.43 9.35 12.36
C LEU A 72 20.82 9.56 11.81
N THR A 73 21.72 8.63 12.07
CA THR A 73 23.06 8.62 11.49
C THR A 73 23.07 8.18 10.02
N ALA A 74 22.06 7.39 9.63
CA ALA A 74 21.89 6.94 8.24
C ALA A 74 21.50 8.10 7.33
N SER A 75 22.08 8.14 6.13
CA SER A 75 21.68 9.11 5.11
C SER A 75 20.51 8.61 4.27
N ALA A 76 19.65 9.53 3.78
CA ALA A 76 18.52 9.22 2.93
C ALA A 76 18.94 8.41 1.69
N THR A 77 20.05 8.83 1.02
CA THR A 77 20.59 8.12 -0.13
C THR A 77 21.00 6.68 0.20
N SER A 78 21.64 6.44 1.36
CA SER A 78 22.04 5.10 1.78
C SER A 78 20.83 4.21 2.06
N VAL A 79 19.82 4.74 2.73
CA VAL A 79 18.58 4.02 3.06
C VAL A 79 17.80 3.65 1.79
N LEU A 80 17.63 4.60 0.85
CA LEU A 80 16.94 4.34 -0.43
C LEU A 80 17.69 3.29 -1.28
N ARG A 81 19.04 3.33 -1.30
CA ARG A 81 19.83 2.30 -1.99
C ARG A 81 19.59 0.91 -1.38
N THR A 82 19.55 0.81 -0.05
CA THR A 82 19.29 -0.46 0.64
C THR A 82 17.85 -0.94 0.39
N ALA A 83 16.87 -0.03 0.35
CA ALA A 83 15.49 -0.36 0.00
C ALA A 83 15.38 -0.87 -1.45
N GLY A 84 16.07 -0.24 -2.39
CA GLY A 84 16.17 -0.72 -3.78
C GLY A 84 16.77 -2.12 -3.86
N ARG A 85 17.87 -2.36 -3.11
CA ARG A 85 18.46 -3.71 -3.02
C ARG A 85 17.46 -4.74 -2.47
N LEU A 86 16.72 -4.42 -1.42
CA LEU A 86 15.72 -5.34 -0.85
C LEU A 86 14.66 -5.74 -1.91
N ARG A 87 14.12 -4.76 -2.67
CA ARG A 87 13.17 -5.04 -3.76
C ARG A 87 13.78 -5.95 -4.84
N THR A 88 15.01 -5.67 -5.24
CA THR A 88 15.76 -6.49 -6.19
C THR A 88 15.96 -7.91 -5.66
N THR A 89 16.33 -8.06 -4.39
CA THR A 89 16.52 -9.36 -3.76
C THR A 89 15.21 -10.18 -3.73
N TRP A 90 14.07 -9.55 -3.42
CA TRP A 90 12.78 -10.22 -3.49
C TRP A 90 12.46 -10.74 -4.90
N ARG A 91 12.70 -9.93 -5.93
CA ARG A 91 12.49 -10.35 -7.32
C ARG A 91 13.44 -11.49 -7.70
N ASP A 92 14.75 -11.32 -7.47
CA ASP A 92 15.75 -12.21 -7.98
C ASP A 92 15.83 -13.53 -7.18
N LEU A 93 15.68 -13.46 -5.86
CA LEU A 93 15.75 -14.61 -4.98
C LEU A 93 14.43 -15.41 -4.97
N PHE A 94 13.27 -14.75 -5.04
CA PHE A 94 11.98 -15.41 -4.94
C PHE A 94 11.29 -15.55 -6.29
N VAL A 95 10.95 -14.45 -6.97
CA VAL A 95 10.18 -14.50 -8.23
C VAL A 95 10.95 -15.24 -9.32
N ARG A 96 12.27 -15.06 -9.39
CA ARG A 96 13.15 -15.69 -10.37
C ARG A 96 13.88 -16.91 -9.82
N HIS A 97 13.37 -17.48 -8.74
CA HIS A 97 13.94 -18.70 -8.17
C HIS A 97 13.86 -19.87 -9.16
N GLN A 98 14.98 -20.53 -9.33
CA GLN A 98 15.07 -21.77 -10.10
C GLN A 98 15.46 -22.90 -9.15
N PRO A 99 14.51 -23.70 -8.66
CA PRO A 99 14.82 -24.86 -7.83
C PRO A 99 15.66 -25.85 -8.62
N ALA A 100 16.50 -26.60 -7.93
CA ALA A 100 17.24 -27.70 -8.54
C ALA A 100 16.44 -29.00 -8.43
N ASP A 101 16.61 -29.87 -9.42
CA ASP A 101 16.11 -31.24 -9.35
C ASP A 101 16.94 -32.12 -8.41
N ALA A 102 16.62 -33.40 -8.28
CA ALA A 102 17.33 -34.34 -7.42
C ALA A 102 18.82 -34.49 -7.75
N ASP A 103 19.22 -34.19 -8.98
CA ASP A 103 20.58 -34.26 -9.47
C ASP A 103 21.34 -32.92 -9.34
N GLY A 104 20.68 -31.91 -8.78
CA GLY A 104 21.24 -30.57 -8.62
C GLY A 104 21.19 -29.70 -9.89
N THR A 105 20.47 -30.11 -10.92
CA THR A 105 20.30 -29.37 -12.17
C THR A 105 19.17 -28.36 -12.01
N PRO A 106 19.36 -27.05 -12.36
CA PRO A 106 18.28 -26.08 -12.29
C PRO A 106 17.09 -26.48 -13.18
N ILE A 107 15.90 -26.48 -12.59
CA ILE A 107 14.64 -26.71 -13.32
C ILE A 107 14.40 -25.50 -14.24
N ALA A 108 14.01 -25.74 -15.48
CA ALA A 108 13.73 -24.68 -16.44
C ALA A 108 12.51 -23.83 -16.00
N GLY A 109 12.60 -22.53 -16.21
CA GLY A 109 11.52 -21.59 -15.85
C GLY A 109 11.62 -21.06 -14.42
N PHE A 110 10.55 -20.40 -13.97
CA PHE A 110 10.43 -19.79 -12.65
C PHE A 110 9.14 -20.29 -11.97
N PRO A 111 9.13 -21.51 -11.43
CA PRO A 111 7.90 -22.15 -10.95
C PRO A 111 7.19 -21.35 -9.84
N LEU A 112 7.93 -20.60 -9.02
CA LEU A 112 7.33 -19.73 -8.00
C LEU A 112 6.61 -18.49 -8.60
N ALA A 113 6.88 -18.18 -9.88
CA ALA A 113 6.18 -17.11 -10.60
C ALA A 113 4.97 -17.62 -11.39
N GLU A 114 4.84 -18.94 -11.59
CA GLU A 114 3.82 -19.53 -12.45
C GLU A 114 2.54 -19.91 -11.71
N ALA A 115 2.58 -19.97 -10.37
CA ALA A 115 1.45 -20.33 -9.54
C ALA A 115 1.25 -19.34 -8.36
N ALA A 116 0.00 -19.21 -7.91
CA ALA A 116 -0.31 -18.48 -6.69
C ALA A 116 -0.23 -19.40 -5.45
N ASP A 117 -0.58 -20.68 -5.62
CA ASP A 117 -0.43 -21.72 -4.61
C ASP A 117 0.95 -22.37 -4.73
N LEU A 118 1.82 -22.13 -3.74
CA LEU A 118 3.18 -22.63 -3.69
C LEU A 118 3.36 -23.75 -2.65
N THR A 119 2.28 -24.34 -2.16
CA THR A 119 2.37 -25.47 -1.22
C THR A 119 3.23 -26.63 -1.72
N PRO A 120 3.30 -26.96 -3.04
CA PRO A 120 4.23 -27.96 -3.54
C PRO A 120 5.71 -27.59 -3.34
N TYR A 121 6.02 -26.32 -3.13
CA TYR A 121 7.37 -25.77 -2.93
C TYR A 121 7.56 -25.22 -1.52
N ALA A 122 6.74 -25.63 -0.53
CA ALA A 122 6.70 -25.03 0.80
C ALA A 122 8.07 -24.95 1.48
N SER A 123 8.87 -26.02 1.39
CA SER A 123 10.23 -26.05 1.98
C SER A 123 11.15 -25.00 1.37
N ASP A 124 11.12 -24.83 0.04
CA ASP A 124 11.94 -23.84 -0.65
C ASP A 124 11.47 -22.43 -0.29
N THR A 125 10.15 -22.21 -0.32
CA THR A 125 9.57 -20.90 0.00
C THR A 125 9.84 -20.49 1.45
N GLU A 126 9.84 -21.43 2.40
CA GLU A 126 10.23 -21.17 3.80
C GLU A 126 11.68 -20.70 3.93
N LEU A 127 12.61 -21.41 3.27
CA LEU A 127 14.04 -21.05 3.26
C LEU A 127 14.26 -19.68 2.64
N LEU A 128 13.69 -19.43 1.46
CA LEU A 128 13.79 -18.16 0.76
C LEU A 128 13.19 -17.02 1.58
N THR A 129 12.02 -17.24 2.20
CA THR A 129 11.36 -16.26 3.06
C THR A 129 12.20 -15.91 4.28
N ALA A 130 12.88 -16.90 4.88
CA ALA A 130 13.79 -16.67 5.99
C ALA A 130 15.00 -15.80 5.58
N GLU A 131 15.55 -15.99 4.36
CA GLU A 131 16.62 -15.14 3.83
C GLU A 131 16.11 -13.73 3.53
N LEU A 132 14.92 -13.59 2.93
CA LEU A 132 14.29 -12.30 2.68
C LEU A 132 14.00 -11.54 3.98
N ALA A 133 13.65 -12.24 5.07
CA ALA A 133 13.48 -11.61 6.37
C ALA A 133 14.81 -11.05 6.94
N LYS A 134 15.94 -11.67 6.66
CA LYS A 134 17.26 -11.11 7.03
C LYS A 134 17.55 -9.80 6.27
N GLU A 135 17.22 -9.75 4.97
CA GLU A 135 17.39 -8.53 4.17
C GLU A 135 16.43 -7.41 4.62
N GLY A 136 15.17 -7.76 4.97
CA GLY A 136 14.21 -6.81 5.55
C GLY A 136 14.66 -6.27 6.90
N GLN A 137 15.20 -7.13 7.77
CA GLN A 137 15.82 -6.72 9.02
C GLN A 137 17.04 -5.83 8.79
N TYR A 138 17.91 -6.20 7.85
CA TYR A 138 19.09 -5.39 7.51
C TYR A 138 18.73 -3.96 7.10
N LEU A 139 17.65 -3.76 6.32
CA LEU A 139 17.16 -2.42 5.99
C LEU A 139 16.71 -1.66 7.24
N LEU A 140 15.96 -2.30 8.14
CA LEU A 140 15.51 -1.69 9.38
C LEU A 140 16.70 -1.32 10.29
N ASP A 141 17.67 -2.20 10.43
CA ASP A 141 18.90 -1.97 11.20
C ASP A 141 19.73 -0.82 10.60
N ARG A 142 19.83 -0.75 9.26
CA ARG A 142 20.50 0.35 8.57
C ARG A 142 19.80 1.69 8.76
N LEU A 143 18.48 1.71 8.72
CA LEU A 143 17.68 2.91 9.00
C LEU A 143 17.94 3.43 10.42
N LEU A 144 17.95 2.52 11.40
CA LEU A 144 18.09 2.82 12.82
C LEU A 144 19.54 2.74 13.32
N ALA A 145 20.53 2.67 12.41
CA ALA A 145 21.93 2.59 12.79
C ALA A 145 22.40 3.88 13.49
N GLY A 146 23.23 3.74 14.52
CA GLY A 146 23.85 4.84 15.22
C GLY A 146 24.23 4.47 16.66
N GLU A 147 25.31 5.12 17.14
CA GLU A 147 25.87 4.85 18.46
C GLU A 147 25.58 5.95 19.49
N ASN A 148 25.03 7.09 19.05
CA ASN A 148 24.65 8.15 19.98
C ASN A 148 23.45 7.71 20.85
N HIS A 149 23.32 8.30 22.02
CA HIS A 149 22.33 7.93 23.02
C HIS A 149 20.88 8.06 22.49
N GLU A 150 20.59 9.15 21.78
CA GLU A 150 19.27 9.47 21.24
C GLU A 150 18.80 8.39 20.24
N VAL A 151 19.67 7.99 19.28
CA VAL A 151 19.36 6.92 18.32
C VAL A 151 19.20 5.57 19.01
N LYS A 152 20.03 5.26 20.01
CA LYS A 152 19.92 4.00 20.78
C LYS A 152 18.59 3.92 21.53
N GLU A 153 18.19 4.98 22.22
CA GLU A 153 16.91 5.01 22.93
C GLU A 153 15.73 4.90 21.97
N PHE A 154 15.76 5.69 20.88
CA PHE A 154 14.72 5.65 19.86
C PHE A 154 14.59 4.27 19.23
N ARG A 155 15.72 3.67 18.81
CA ARG A 155 15.78 2.31 18.24
C ARG A 155 15.21 1.29 19.21
N SER A 156 15.65 1.30 20.48
CA SER A 156 15.17 0.37 21.50
C SER A 156 13.66 0.48 21.70
N HIS A 157 13.13 1.71 21.77
CA HIS A 157 11.70 1.94 21.89
C HIS A 157 10.94 1.42 20.66
N LEU A 158 11.32 1.85 19.46
CA LEU A 158 10.61 1.49 18.24
C LEU A 158 10.63 -0.03 17.98
N LEU A 159 11.79 -0.68 18.13
CA LEU A 159 11.89 -2.13 17.97
C LEU A 159 11.12 -2.89 19.05
N SER A 160 11.06 -2.40 20.29
CA SER A 160 10.23 -2.98 21.34
C SER A 160 8.74 -2.96 20.99
N VAL A 161 8.24 -1.86 20.41
CA VAL A 161 6.84 -1.76 19.97
C VAL A 161 6.58 -2.67 18.77
N LEU A 162 7.42 -2.60 17.73
CA LEU A 162 7.22 -3.38 16.49
C LEU A 162 7.35 -4.90 16.69
N SER A 163 8.15 -5.36 17.68
CA SER A 163 8.32 -6.80 17.94
C SER A 163 7.47 -7.33 19.08
N GLY A 164 7.00 -6.45 20.00
CA GLY A 164 6.30 -6.87 21.21
C GLY A 164 4.82 -7.18 21.02
N GLU A 165 4.13 -6.38 20.21
CA GLU A 165 2.69 -6.50 19.98
C GLU A 165 2.42 -6.96 18.54
N GLU A 166 1.26 -7.56 18.32
CA GLU A 166 0.78 -7.93 16.98
C GLU A 166 -0.57 -7.25 16.67
N GLY A 167 -0.84 -7.08 15.37
CA GLY A 167 -2.09 -6.48 14.93
C GLY A 167 -2.18 -4.97 15.10
N LEU A 168 -1.06 -4.28 15.39
CA LEU A 168 -1.05 -2.83 15.51
C LEU A 168 -1.44 -2.17 14.18
N ARG A 169 -2.10 -1.03 14.28
CA ARG A 169 -2.40 -0.14 13.15
C ARG A 169 -1.33 0.95 13.11
N ILE A 170 -0.46 0.87 12.10
CA ILE A 170 0.74 1.69 11.99
C ILE A 170 0.68 2.56 10.75
N SER A 171 0.86 3.87 10.93
CA SER A 171 1.06 4.80 9.82
C SER A 171 2.52 5.27 9.79
N PHE A 172 3.21 4.99 8.69
CA PHE A 172 4.52 5.54 8.38
C PHE A 172 4.36 6.81 7.55
N ASP A 173 4.38 7.96 8.22
CA ASP A 173 4.33 9.27 7.58
C ASP A 173 5.73 9.67 7.12
N SER A 174 6.06 9.40 5.86
CA SER A 174 7.44 9.36 5.40
C SER A 174 7.69 10.17 4.12
N ASP A 175 8.80 10.93 4.12
CA ASP A 175 9.34 11.56 2.91
C ASP A 175 10.13 10.56 2.04
N LEU A 176 10.47 9.40 2.60
CA LEU A 176 11.11 8.30 1.88
C LEU A 176 10.11 7.17 1.66
N HIS A 177 10.00 6.73 0.42
CA HIS A 177 9.20 5.58 0.08
C HIS A 177 9.96 4.29 0.37
N LEU A 178 9.69 3.69 1.53
CA LEU A 178 10.31 2.45 1.95
C LEU A 178 9.29 1.30 1.85
N PRO A 179 9.73 0.09 1.54
CA PRO A 179 8.85 -1.09 1.48
C PRO A 179 8.51 -1.58 2.90
N TRP A 180 7.77 -0.75 3.67
CA TRP A 180 7.49 -0.97 5.09
C TRP A 180 6.95 -2.36 5.40
N PRO A 181 6.01 -2.95 4.64
CA PRO A 181 5.54 -4.31 4.91
C PRO A 181 6.62 -5.38 4.79
N MET A 182 7.66 -5.13 3.97
CA MET A 182 8.78 -6.05 3.73
C MET A 182 9.92 -5.91 4.74
N LEU A 183 9.88 -4.92 5.64
CA LEU A 183 10.83 -4.82 6.74
C LEU A 183 10.53 -5.89 7.78
N ALA A 184 11.56 -6.38 8.45
CA ALA A 184 11.43 -7.46 9.41
C ALA A 184 12.09 -7.13 10.75
N VAL A 185 11.53 -7.68 11.83
CA VAL A 185 12.13 -7.68 13.17
C VAL A 185 12.99 -8.91 13.37
N GLU A 186 13.92 -8.85 14.32
CA GLU A 186 14.88 -9.96 14.58
C GLU A 186 14.17 -11.23 15.02
N ARG A 187 13.16 -11.11 15.87
CA ARG A 187 12.47 -12.26 16.48
C ARG A 187 10.96 -12.12 16.40
N SER A 188 10.28 -13.25 16.33
CA SER A 188 8.85 -13.40 16.48
C SER A 188 8.55 -14.62 17.34
N ASN A 189 7.42 -14.61 18.05
CA ASN A 189 6.94 -15.76 18.82
C ASN A 189 6.30 -16.84 17.94
N ASP A 190 5.82 -16.45 16.75
CA ASP A 190 5.31 -17.37 15.73
C ASP A 190 6.50 -17.96 14.94
N PRO A 191 6.64 -19.29 14.83
CA PRO A 191 7.75 -19.92 14.10
C PRO A 191 7.70 -19.70 12.59
N HIS A 192 6.57 -19.29 12.03
CA HIS A 192 6.42 -19.08 10.59
C HIS A 192 7.36 -17.96 10.11
N PRO A 193 8.19 -18.15 9.05
CA PRO A 193 9.21 -17.18 8.65
C PRO A 193 8.62 -15.80 8.28
N CYS A 194 7.39 -15.75 7.72
CA CYS A 194 6.72 -14.50 7.45
C CYS A 194 6.37 -13.69 8.71
N SER A 195 6.29 -14.31 9.87
CA SER A 195 5.92 -13.65 11.14
C SER A 195 6.90 -12.56 11.59
N ARG A 196 8.09 -12.51 11.00
CA ARG A 196 9.09 -11.48 11.25
C ARG A 196 8.78 -10.17 10.50
N PHE A 197 8.04 -10.23 9.40
CA PHE A 197 7.75 -9.05 8.58
C PHE A 197 6.67 -8.14 9.18
N LEU A 198 6.85 -6.83 9.05
CA LEU A 198 5.89 -5.86 9.59
C LEU A 198 4.50 -6.02 8.97
N GLY A 199 4.41 -6.27 7.65
CA GLY A 199 3.13 -6.45 6.97
C GLY A 199 2.37 -7.74 7.35
N TYR A 200 3.06 -8.74 7.90
CA TYR A 200 2.41 -9.93 8.47
C TYR A 200 1.91 -9.67 9.90
N ARG A 201 2.68 -8.89 10.66
CA ARG A 201 2.41 -8.60 12.08
C ARG A 201 1.33 -7.55 12.25
N HIS A 202 1.36 -6.50 11.42
CA HIS A 202 0.64 -5.26 11.62
C HIS A 202 -0.14 -4.84 10.39
N GLN A 203 -1.17 -4.01 10.58
CA GLN A 203 -1.76 -3.23 9.51
C GLN A 203 -0.85 -2.03 9.26
N VAL A 204 -0.33 -1.90 8.05
CA VAL A 204 0.68 -0.90 7.72
C VAL A 204 0.23 -0.05 6.54
N GLU A 205 0.27 1.26 6.72
CA GLU A 205 0.17 2.20 5.60
C GLU A 205 1.39 3.11 5.54
N GLN A 206 1.64 3.64 4.36
CA GLN A 206 2.54 4.77 4.17
C GLN A 206 1.72 6.01 3.85
N THR A 207 2.00 7.09 4.55
CA THR A 207 1.46 8.43 4.27
C THR A 207 2.61 9.39 4.00
N GLY A 208 2.32 10.62 3.62
CA GLY A 208 3.30 11.68 3.40
C GLY A 208 2.75 13.04 3.82
N ALA A 209 3.63 13.93 4.22
CA ALA A 209 3.24 15.28 4.70
C ALA A 209 2.46 16.10 3.68
N SER A 210 2.62 15.80 2.40
CA SER A 210 1.96 16.51 1.29
C SER A 210 0.63 15.89 0.85
N TYR A 211 0.17 14.80 1.49
CA TYR A 211 -1.09 14.19 1.08
C TYR A 211 -2.28 15.12 1.41
N PRO A 212 -3.17 15.36 0.43
CA PRO A 212 -4.30 16.24 0.63
C PRO A 212 -5.25 15.67 1.68
N MET A 213 -5.89 16.58 2.39
CA MET A 213 -6.99 16.20 3.28
C MET A 213 -8.19 15.78 2.43
N ILE A 214 -8.62 14.53 2.57
CA ILE A 214 -9.83 14.05 1.92
C ILE A 214 -11.01 14.78 2.55
N GLN A 215 -11.67 15.62 1.78
CA GLN A 215 -12.83 16.39 2.24
C GLN A 215 -14.13 15.72 1.78
N GLY A 216 -15.04 15.59 2.72
CA GLY A 216 -16.43 15.19 2.47
C GLY A 216 -16.68 13.67 2.53
N GLU A 217 -17.86 13.32 3.00
CA GLU A 217 -18.40 11.97 2.99
C GLU A 217 -19.05 11.71 1.62
N THR A 218 -18.82 10.53 1.04
CA THR A 218 -19.56 10.08 -0.13
C THR A 218 -20.90 9.54 0.36
N ALA A 219 -21.99 9.93 -0.28
CA ALA A 219 -23.31 9.34 0.07
C ALA A 219 -23.26 7.84 -0.19
N PRO A 220 -23.70 7.00 0.78
CA PRO A 220 -23.71 5.56 0.61
C PRO A 220 -24.59 5.17 -0.58
N ARG A 221 -24.09 4.25 -1.41
CA ARG A 221 -24.77 3.76 -2.60
C ARG A 221 -25.30 2.33 -2.39
N ARG A 222 -26.34 1.98 -3.14
CA ARG A 222 -26.81 0.60 -3.15
C ARG A 222 -25.79 -0.36 -3.76
N LEU A 223 -25.12 0.07 -4.83
CA LEU A 223 -23.99 -0.62 -5.46
C LEU A 223 -22.84 0.37 -5.64
N PRO A 224 -21.60 0.01 -5.30
CA PRO A 224 -20.43 0.86 -5.54
C PRO A 224 -20.19 1.01 -7.04
N ALA A 225 -19.57 2.13 -7.42
CA ALA A 225 -19.08 2.34 -8.77
C ALA A 225 -17.64 1.82 -8.86
N ALA A 226 -17.36 0.95 -9.83
CA ALA A 226 -16.03 0.42 -10.04
C ALA A 226 -15.58 0.64 -11.49
N SER A 227 -14.29 0.95 -11.68
CA SER A 227 -13.67 0.91 -12.99
C SER A 227 -12.57 -0.14 -13.07
N LEU A 228 -12.58 -0.88 -14.18
CA LEU A 228 -11.53 -1.79 -14.60
C LEU A 228 -10.74 -1.14 -15.73
N ASN A 229 -9.52 -0.69 -15.42
CA ASN A 229 -8.60 -0.08 -16.37
C ASN A 229 -7.58 -1.14 -16.79
N THR A 230 -7.75 -1.73 -17.98
CA THR A 230 -7.07 -2.99 -18.33
C THR A 230 -6.49 -3.01 -19.73
N ASP A 231 -5.48 -3.86 -19.90
CA ASP A 231 -5.03 -4.31 -21.22
C ASP A 231 -5.80 -5.60 -21.61
N ASP A 232 -6.41 -5.59 -22.80
CA ASP A 232 -7.19 -6.74 -23.31
C ASP A 232 -6.35 -8.02 -23.42
N SER A 233 -5.03 -7.90 -23.61
CA SER A 233 -4.13 -9.06 -23.64
C SER A 233 -4.07 -9.82 -22.31
N LEU A 234 -4.40 -9.16 -21.20
CA LEU A 234 -4.42 -9.74 -19.85
C LEU A 234 -5.79 -10.29 -19.43
N ALA A 235 -6.81 -10.17 -20.28
CA ALA A 235 -8.19 -10.50 -19.93
C ALA A 235 -8.40 -11.98 -19.49
N HIS A 236 -7.51 -12.87 -19.89
CA HIS A 236 -7.61 -14.32 -19.60
C HIS A 236 -6.49 -14.83 -18.68
N VAL A 237 -5.67 -13.96 -18.12
CA VAL A 237 -4.55 -14.34 -17.26
C VAL A 237 -5.04 -14.67 -15.85
N GLY A 238 -4.74 -15.88 -15.36
CA GLY A 238 -5.09 -16.30 -14.01
C GLY A 238 -6.58 -16.10 -13.69
N ARG A 239 -6.89 -15.41 -12.60
CA ARG A 239 -8.28 -15.10 -12.18
C ARG A 239 -8.83 -13.78 -12.73
N ALA A 240 -8.21 -13.17 -13.73
CA ALA A 240 -8.73 -11.92 -14.31
C ALA A 240 -10.21 -12.04 -14.79
N PRO A 241 -10.66 -13.16 -15.42
CA PRO A 241 -12.06 -13.32 -15.78
C PRO A 241 -13.00 -13.32 -14.56
N GLN A 242 -12.57 -13.97 -13.45
CA GLN A 242 -13.34 -14.04 -12.22
C GLN A 242 -13.38 -12.67 -11.50
N VAL A 243 -12.29 -11.90 -11.53
CA VAL A 243 -12.25 -10.52 -11.03
C VAL A 243 -13.26 -9.65 -11.78
N ARG A 244 -13.26 -9.72 -13.11
CA ARG A 244 -14.21 -8.98 -13.94
C ARG A 244 -15.65 -9.36 -13.59
N LYS A 245 -15.96 -10.67 -13.54
CA LYS A 245 -17.28 -11.17 -13.15
C LYS A 245 -17.71 -10.69 -11.77
N LEU A 246 -16.81 -10.74 -10.79
CA LEU A 246 -17.06 -10.24 -9.43
C LEU A 246 -17.45 -8.75 -9.43
N LEU A 247 -16.73 -7.93 -10.20
CA LEU A 247 -17.04 -6.50 -10.33
C LEU A 247 -18.37 -6.27 -11.06
N GLU A 248 -18.70 -7.06 -12.09
CA GLU A 248 -19.98 -6.99 -12.81
C GLU A 248 -21.16 -7.38 -11.91
N GLU A 249 -20.98 -8.33 -10.99
CA GLU A 249 -22.02 -8.80 -10.08
C GLU A 249 -22.24 -7.89 -8.86
N ARG A 250 -21.18 -7.20 -8.39
CA ARG A 250 -21.21 -6.48 -7.10
C ARG A 250 -21.01 -4.98 -7.19
N ALA A 251 -20.79 -4.44 -8.38
CA ALA A 251 -20.59 -3.02 -8.60
C ALA A 251 -21.20 -2.57 -9.93
N THR A 252 -21.38 -1.26 -10.08
CA THR A 252 -21.62 -0.66 -11.40
C THR A 252 -20.28 -0.56 -12.11
N LEU A 253 -19.98 -1.49 -13.04
CA LEU A 253 -18.68 -1.61 -13.67
C LEU A 253 -18.55 -0.76 -14.93
N THR A 254 -17.49 0.04 -14.98
CA THR A 254 -17.00 0.71 -16.20
C THR A 254 -15.67 0.07 -16.63
N VAL A 255 -15.57 -0.43 -17.86
CA VAL A 255 -14.32 -1.00 -18.38
C VAL A 255 -13.65 0.02 -19.33
N ARG A 256 -12.35 0.28 -19.09
CA ARG A 256 -11.53 1.19 -19.91
C ARG A 256 -10.30 0.42 -20.37
N THR A 257 -10.20 0.19 -21.69
CA THR A 257 -9.06 -0.54 -22.30
C THR A 257 -8.14 0.41 -23.09
N ARG A 258 -8.47 1.68 -23.18
CA ARG A 258 -7.67 2.68 -23.90
C ARG A 258 -7.29 3.84 -23.00
N SER A 259 -6.03 4.24 -23.11
CA SER A 259 -5.47 5.38 -22.36
C SER A 259 -6.24 6.68 -22.63
N ALA A 260 -6.70 6.90 -23.87
CA ALA A 260 -7.50 8.09 -24.20
C ALA A 260 -8.81 8.13 -23.39
N THR A 261 -9.48 6.99 -23.20
CA THR A 261 -10.72 6.92 -22.40
C THR A 261 -10.44 7.17 -20.91
N LEU A 262 -9.34 6.61 -20.36
CA LEU A 262 -8.94 6.86 -18.98
C LEU A 262 -8.56 8.32 -18.77
N LEU A 263 -7.75 8.91 -19.65
CA LEU A 263 -7.39 10.33 -19.58
C LEU A 263 -8.60 11.26 -19.70
N SER A 264 -9.55 10.93 -20.58
CA SER A 264 -10.81 11.67 -20.65
C SER A 264 -11.57 11.63 -19.32
N ALA A 265 -11.67 10.45 -18.68
CA ALA A 265 -12.31 10.33 -17.38
C ALA A 265 -11.55 11.11 -16.29
N LEU A 266 -10.21 11.03 -16.25
CA LEU A 266 -9.40 11.82 -15.32
C LEU A 266 -9.53 13.33 -15.57
N SER A 267 -9.87 13.75 -16.77
CA SER A 267 -10.08 15.17 -17.13
C SER A 267 -11.43 15.73 -16.72
N GLU A 268 -12.36 14.94 -16.22
CA GLU A 268 -13.65 15.39 -15.72
C GLU A 268 -13.56 15.87 -14.27
N ALA A 269 -14.32 16.91 -13.91
CA ALA A 269 -14.38 17.40 -12.53
C ALA A 269 -14.88 16.30 -11.57
N VAL A 270 -15.88 15.55 -12.03
CA VAL A 270 -16.51 14.46 -11.26
C VAL A 270 -16.10 13.13 -11.87
N LEU A 271 -15.22 12.43 -11.21
CA LEU A 271 -14.92 11.02 -11.47
C LEU A 271 -15.26 10.24 -10.20
N ASP A 272 -16.48 9.70 -10.19
CA ASP A 272 -17.14 9.19 -9.00
C ASP A 272 -17.05 7.65 -8.94
N ASP A 273 -15.86 7.12 -9.26
CA ASP A 273 -15.52 5.72 -9.02
C ASP A 273 -15.22 5.53 -7.51
N ASP A 274 -15.84 4.55 -6.85
CA ASP A 274 -15.48 4.12 -5.49
C ASP A 274 -14.24 3.22 -5.52
N ILE A 275 -14.07 2.46 -6.61
CA ILE A 275 -12.93 1.58 -6.85
C ILE A 275 -12.36 1.82 -8.25
N MET A 276 -11.03 2.02 -8.34
CA MET A 276 -10.29 1.98 -9.61
C MET A 276 -9.32 0.80 -9.59
N TYR A 277 -9.61 -0.23 -10.36
CA TYR A 277 -8.72 -1.36 -10.51
C TYR A 277 -7.92 -1.24 -11.81
N PHE A 278 -6.59 -1.24 -11.69
CA PHE A 278 -5.65 -1.29 -12.80
C PHE A 278 -5.15 -2.72 -12.97
N TRP A 279 -5.51 -3.33 -14.09
CA TRP A 279 -5.01 -4.64 -14.52
C TRP A 279 -4.34 -4.48 -15.89
N CYS A 280 -3.07 -4.05 -15.88
CA CYS A 280 -2.39 -3.59 -17.05
C CYS A 280 -0.88 -3.80 -16.96
N HIS A 281 -0.17 -3.48 -18.02
CA HIS A 281 1.28 -3.54 -18.02
C HIS A 281 1.89 -2.28 -17.39
N GLY A 282 2.89 -2.48 -16.54
CA GLY A 282 3.81 -1.42 -16.13
C GLY A 282 4.94 -1.28 -17.17
N ARG A 283 5.31 -0.06 -17.48
CA ARG A 283 6.44 0.23 -18.37
C ARG A 283 7.25 1.39 -17.80
N PHE A 284 8.58 1.25 -17.85
CA PHE A 284 9.46 2.36 -17.56
C PHE A 284 9.54 3.27 -18.78
N VAL A 285 9.25 4.54 -18.58
CA VAL A 285 9.39 5.58 -19.61
C VAL A 285 10.50 6.54 -19.20
N ASP A 286 11.29 6.94 -20.19
CA ASP A 286 12.29 7.99 -20.06
C ASP A 286 11.64 9.29 -20.54
N ASN A 287 11.43 10.23 -19.63
CA ASN A 287 10.89 11.56 -19.95
C ASN A 287 11.98 12.63 -20.02
N GLY A 288 13.26 12.22 -20.21
CA GLY A 288 14.41 13.11 -20.26
C GLY A 288 14.94 13.52 -18.87
N SER A 289 14.36 12.99 -17.79
CA SER A 289 14.92 13.08 -16.44
C SER A 289 16.02 12.03 -16.25
N GLN A 290 16.87 12.21 -15.24
CA GLN A 290 17.90 11.20 -14.91
C GLN A 290 17.32 9.87 -14.38
N HIS A 291 16.01 9.78 -14.23
CA HIS A 291 15.30 8.65 -13.66
C HIS A 291 14.19 8.19 -14.58
N GLN A 292 14.08 6.90 -14.79
CA GLN A 292 12.97 6.29 -15.50
C GLN A 292 11.73 6.30 -14.58
N HIS A 293 10.56 6.64 -15.12
CA HIS A 293 9.30 6.64 -14.39
C HIS A 293 8.46 5.45 -14.78
N LEU A 294 7.76 4.86 -13.81
CA LEU A 294 6.78 3.85 -14.12
C LEU A 294 5.52 4.51 -14.70
N ALA A 295 5.10 4.01 -15.83
CA ALA A 295 3.83 4.31 -16.44
C ALA A 295 2.99 3.06 -16.57
N VAL A 296 1.69 3.19 -16.49
CA VAL A 296 0.76 2.11 -16.83
C VAL A 296 0.42 2.18 -18.31
N LYS A 297 0.28 1.00 -18.93
CA LYS A 297 -0.03 0.84 -20.33
C LYS A 297 -1.29 0.00 -20.48
N LEU A 298 -2.28 0.55 -21.15
CA LEU A 298 -3.49 -0.17 -21.57
C LEU A 298 -3.32 -0.73 -22.98
N SER A 299 -4.39 -1.22 -23.60
CA SER A 299 -4.33 -1.91 -24.91
C SER A 299 -3.85 -1.04 -26.07
N ASP A 300 -3.89 0.29 -25.97
CA ASP A 300 -3.48 1.24 -27.01
C ASP A 300 -2.01 1.67 -26.94
N GLU A 301 -1.22 0.99 -26.12
CA GLU A 301 0.23 1.22 -25.94
C GLU A 301 0.66 2.60 -25.44
N ARG A 302 -0.23 3.54 -25.30
CA ARG A 302 0.07 4.86 -24.72
C ARG A 302 0.29 4.73 -23.22
N CYS A 303 1.45 5.18 -22.77
CA CYS A 303 1.78 5.17 -21.36
C CYS A 303 1.07 6.32 -20.60
N ILE A 304 0.61 6.03 -19.39
CA ILE A 304 0.05 7.00 -18.43
C ILE A 304 0.93 6.97 -17.20
N ASP A 305 1.63 8.07 -16.95
CA ASP A 305 2.52 8.28 -15.82
C ASP A 305 1.91 9.25 -14.79
N ALA A 306 2.67 9.51 -13.73
CA ALA A 306 2.26 10.43 -12.68
C ALA A 306 2.03 11.86 -13.20
N ASP A 307 2.88 12.33 -14.12
CA ASP A 307 2.79 13.69 -14.67
C ASP A 307 1.50 13.89 -15.47
N LEU A 308 1.07 12.86 -16.22
CA LEU A 308 -0.21 12.90 -16.94
C LEU A 308 -1.39 12.95 -15.97
N VAL A 309 -1.37 12.15 -14.90
CA VAL A 309 -2.42 12.17 -13.86
C VAL A 309 -2.48 13.54 -13.19
N LEU A 310 -1.33 14.08 -12.77
CA LEU A 310 -1.23 15.40 -12.16
C LEU A 310 -1.75 16.48 -13.10
N ARG A 311 -1.34 16.47 -14.38
CA ARG A 311 -1.75 17.46 -15.37
C ARG A 311 -3.28 17.48 -15.56
N GLU A 312 -3.91 16.32 -15.61
CA GLU A 312 -5.37 16.24 -15.83
C GLU A 312 -6.15 16.62 -14.56
N ARG A 313 -5.60 16.39 -13.36
CA ARG A 313 -6.33 16.56 -12.10
C ARG A 313 -6.01 17.83 -11.32
N THR A 314 -4.80 18.41 -11.46
CA THR A 314 -4.36 19.56 -10.63
C THR A 314 -5.32 20.75 -10.70
N ARG A 315 -5.97 20.97 -11.84
CA ARG A 315 -6.96 22.06 -12.03
C ARG A 315 -8.17 21.95 -11.11
N TYR A 316 -8.41 20.78 -10.53
CA TYR A 316 -9.55 20.52 -9.63
C TYR A 316 -9.17 20.52 -8.15
N LEU A 317 -7.89 20.69 -7.82
CA LEU A 317 -7.45 20.74 -6.44
C LEU A 317 -8.11 21.88 -5.68
N GLY A 318 -8.78 21.53 -4.57
CA GLY A 318 -9.50 22.51 -3.75
C GLY A 318 -10.84 22.97 -4.31
N SER A 319 -11.30 22.45 -5.45
CA SER A 319 -12.64 22.70 -5.96
C SER A 319 -13.67 21.91 -5.15
N PRO A 320 -14.70 22.56 -4.58
CA PRO A 320 -15.74 21.87 -3.80
C PRO A 320 -16.63 20.96 -4.67
N ASP A 321 -16.70 21.26 -5.98
CA ASP A 321 -17.56 20.52 -6.92
C ASP A 321 -16.82 19.35 -7.58
N ALA A 322 -15.53 19.19 -7.32
CA ALA A 322 -14.74 18.10 -7.89
C ALA A 322 -14.80 16.87 -6.99
N ILE A 323 -15.10 15.72 -7.61
CA ILE A 323 -15.11 14.42 -6.92
C ILE A 323 -14.05 13.52 -7.54
N PHE A 324 -13.09 13.09 -6.74
CA PHE A 324 -12.12 12.05 -7.08
C PHE A 324 -11.64 11.37 -5.78
N ARG A 325 -12.23 10.23 -5.44
CA ARG A 325 -11.97 9.54 -4.16
C ARG A 325 -11.89 8.03 -4.29
N PRO A 326 -11.49 7.47 -5.43
CA PRO A 326 -11.46 6.03 -5.55
C PRO A 326 -10.46 5.42 -4.58
N PHE A 327 -10.77 4.22 -4.10
CA PHE A 327 -9.73 3.31 -3.66
C PHE A 327 -9.10 2.68 -4.89
N VAL A 328 -7.78 2.77 -5.03
CA VAL A 328 -7.06 2.29 -6.21
C VAL A 328 -6.32 1.01 -5.90
N LEU A 329 -6.61 -0.06 -6.65
CA LEU A 329 -5.80 -1.27 -6.68
C LEU A 329 -4.95 -1.25 -7.96
N LEU A 330 -3.62 -1.16 -7.77
CA LEU A 330 -2.66 -0.97 -8.85
C LEU A 330 -1.85 -2.26 -9.09
N ASN A 331 -2.33 -3.09 -10.01
CA ASN A 331 -1.64 -4.28 -10.51
C ASN A 331 -1.10 -4.00 -11.91
N ALA A 332 0.04 -3.32 -11.96
CA ALA A 332 0.79 -3.11 -13.17
C ALA A 332 1.95 -4.10 -13.20
N CYS A 333 1.76 -5.20 -13.94
CA CYS A 333 2.79 -6.21 -14.11
C CYS A 333 3.79 -5.78 -15.15
N HIS A 334 5.08 -5.92 -14.88
CA HIS A 334 6.14 -5.63 -15.83
C HIS A 334 6.68 -6.93 -16.45
N THR A 335 6.60 -7.06 -17.77
CA THR A 335 7.22 -8.16 -18.50
C THR A 335 8.68 -7.82 -18.84
N GLY A 336 9.62 -8.29 -18.04
CA GLY A 336 10.95 -8.62 -18.53
C GLY A 336 12.06 -7.58 -18.45
N GLN A 337 11.95 -6.44 -17.76
CA GLN A 337 13.11 -5.56 -17.51
C GLN A 337 13.37 -5.30 -16.03
N ALA A 338 14.64 -5.42 -15.66
CA ALA A 338 15.12 -5.35 -14.31
C ALA A 338 15.30 -3.88 -13.86
N ALA A 339 14.26 -3.30 -13.31
CA ALA A 339 14.44 -2.13 -12.47
C ALA A 339 13.68 -2.34 -11.17
N ALA A 340 14.40 -2.38 -10.07
CA ALA A 340 13.80 -2.21 -8.75
C ALA A 340 13.24 -0.80 -8.72
N SER A 341 11.94 -0.67 -8.91
CA SER A 341 11.33 0.63 -9.10
C SER A 341 10.87 1.24 -7.79
N PRO A 342 11.47 2.36 -7.39
CA PRO A 342 10.84 3.28 -6.45
C PRO A 342 9.60 4.00 -7.03
N GLU A 343 9.19 3.72 -8.25
CA GLU A 343 8.42 4.60 -9.13
C GLU A 343 6.97 4.21 -9.34
N LEU A 344 6.54 2.97 -8.96
CA LEU A 344 5.13 2.68 -8.65
C LEU A 344 4.60 3.68 -7.62
N GLU A 345 5.49 4.12 -6.76
CA GLU A 345 5.25 5.11 -5.74
C GLU A 345 4.87 6.47 -6.32
N HIS A 346 5.50 6.90 -7.42
CA HIS A 346 5.17 8.19 -8.03
C HIS A 346 3.75 8.21 -8.60
N LEU A 347 3.32 7.15 -9.31
CA LEU A 347 1.95 7.08 -9.81
C LEU A 347 0.94 6.94 -8.67
N GLY A 348 1.20 6.05 -7.71
CA GLY A 348 0.36 5.89 -6.52
C GLY A 348 0.28 7.18 -5.71
N ARG A 349 1.40 7.87 -5.53
CA ARG A 349 1.44 9.16 -4.87
C ARG A 349 0.63 10.22 -5.63
N ALA A 350 0.81 10.34 -6.93
CA ALA A 350 0.04 11.28 -7.74
C ALA A 350 -1.47 11.06 -7.61
N LEU A 351 -1.91 9.80 -7.58
CA LEU A 351 -3.32 9.46 -7.37
C LEU A 351 -3.81 9.89 -5.98
N VAL A 352 -3.02 9.66 -4.91
CA VAL A 352 -3.36 10.13 -3.55
C VAL A 352 -3.34 11.65 -3.48
N ASP A 353 -2.33 12.31 -4.05
CA ASP A 353 -2.23 13.77 -4.08
C ASP A 353 -3.44 14.41 -4.78
N MET A 354 -4.02 13.72 -5.76
CA MET A 354 -5.23 14.16 -6.47
C MET A 354 -6.54 13.79 -5.76
N GLY A 355 -6.50 13.05 -4.66
CA GLY A 355 -7.65 12.79 -3.80
C GLY A 355 -8.11 11.34 -3.70
N ALA A 356 -7.38 10.37 -4.27
CA ALA A 356 -7.70 8.95 -4.06
C ALA A 356 -7.73 8.62 -2.56
N SER A 357 -8.72 7.85 -2.13
CA SER A 357 -8.91 7.48 -0.71
C SER A 357 -7.82 6.52 -0.18
N GLY A 358 -7.14 5.84 -1.08
CA GLY A 358 -5.99 4.99 -0.83
C GLY A 358 -5.53 4.33 -2.12
N VAL A 359 -4.26 3.92 -2.16
CA VAL A 359 -3.67 3.17 -3.28
C VAL A 359 -2.95 1.96 -2.73
N LEU A 360 -3.30 0.78 -3.23
CA LEU A 360 -2.63 -0.48 -2.92
C LEU A 360 -1.88 -0.97 -4.16
N GLY A 361 -0.56 -1.09 -4.06
CA GLY A 361 0.28 -1.51 -5.19
C GLY A 361 1.50 -2.33 -4.77
N SER A 362 2.04 -3.13 -5.69
CA SER A 362 3.22 -3.94 -5.43
C SER A 362 4.51 -3.13 -5.50
N GLN A 363 5.46 -3.44 -4.61
CA GLN A 363 6.80 -2.85 -4.52
C GLN A 363 7.83 -3.53 -5.44
N ILE A 364 7.45 -4.62 -6.08
CA ILE A 364 8.31 -5.39 -7.00
C ILE A 364 7.55 -5.76 -8.26
N GLU A 365 8.28 -6.24 -9.27
CA GLU A 365 7.66 -6.94 -10.39
C GLU A 365 6.93 -8.19 -9.86
N ILE A 366 5.60 -8.19 -9.98
CA ILE A 366 4.75 -9.23 -9.41
C ILE A 366 4.32 -10.22 -10.50
N PRO A 367 4.37 -11.53 -10.25
CA PRO A 367 3.85 -12.54 -11.18
C PRO A 367 2.35 -12.33 -11.46
N GLN A 368 1.97 -12.38 -12.73
CA GLN A 368 0.59 -12.09 -13.16
C GLN A 368 -0.43 -13.05 -12.55
N CYS A 369 -0.10 -14.34 -12.42
CA CYS A 369 -0.99 -15.32 -11.80
C CYS A 369 -1.25 -14.99 -10.33
N PHE A 370 -0.21 -14.60 -9.58
CA PHE A 370 -0.35 -14.17 -8.20
C PHE A 370 -1.12 -12.84 -8.10
N ALA A 371 -0.79 -11.85 -8.94
CA ALA A 371 -1.45 -10.55 -8.92
C ALA A 371 -2.97 -10.66 -9.19
N ALA A 372 -3.38 -11.55 -10.11
CA ALA A 372 -4.79 -11.80 -10.39
C ALA A 372 -5.51 -12.50 -9.22
N GLU A 373 -4.84 -13.46 -8.55
CA GLU A 373 -5.37 -14.13 -7.37
C GLU A 373 -5.51 -13.16 -6.18
N TYR A 374 -4.48 -12.35 -5.94
CA TYR A 374 -4.48 -11.32 -4.90
C TYR A 374 -5.60 -10.29 -5.13
N ALA A 375 -5.74 -9.80 -6.38
CA ALA A 375 -6.80 -8.85 -6.73
C ALA A 375 -8.19 -9.44 -6.50
N TYR A 376 -8.41 -10.71 -6.90
CA TYR A 376 -9.68 -11.38 -6.65
C TYR A 376 -9.99 -11.44 -5.15
N ALA A 377 -9.03 -11.92 -4.36
CA ALA A 377 -9.21 -12.06 -2.92
C ALA A 377 -9.42 -10.70 -2.22
N PHE A 378 -8.67 -9.66 -2.63
CA PHE A 378 -8.81 -8.31 -2.09
C PHE A 378 -10.19 -7.72 -2.43
N LEU A 379 -10.58 -7.74 -3.70
CA LEU A 379 -11.84 -7.15 -4.15
C LEU A 379 -13.06 -7.90 -3.61
N ASP A 380 -12.99 -9.24 -3.48
CA ASP A 380 -14.07 -10.02 -2.87
C ASP A 380 -14.31 -9.59 -1.42
N LEU A 381 -13.26 -9.45 -0.61
CA LEU A 381 -13.36 -8.96 0.76
C LEU A 381 -13.79 -7.48 0.81
N TYR A 382 -13.20 -6.62 -0.01
CA TYR A 382 -13.49 -5.19 0.00
C TYR A 382 -14.93 -4.86 -0.37
N LEU A 383 -15.51 -5.64 -1.32
CA LEU A 383 -16.89 -5.49 -1.78
C LEU A 383 -17.94 -6.13 -0.84
N SER A 384 -17.55 -7.04 0.06
CA SER A 384 -18.50 -7.85 0.79
C SER A 384 -18.40 -7.83 2.30
N SER A 385 -17.23 -7.53 2.87
CA SER A 385 -16.99 -7.78 4.29
C SER A 385 -17.17 -6.56 5.19
N GLY A 386 -17.12 -5.34 4.63
CA GLY A 386 -17.08 -4.10 5.41
C GLY A 386 -15.74 -3.89 6.16
N LEU A 387 -14.77 -4.76 5.95
CA LEU A 387 -13.41 -4.61 6.48
C LEU A 387 -12.71 -3.41 5.84
N THR A 388 -11.80 -2.80 6.58
CA THR A 388 -10.93 -1.77 6.06
C THR A 388 -9.83 -2.34 5.16
N ALA A 389 -9.26 -1.53 4.26
CA ALA A 389 -8.17 -1.96 3.41
C ALA A 389 -6.94 -2.43 4.23
N GLY A 390 -6.69 -1.81 5.40
CA GLY A 390 -5.64 -2.25 6.32
C GLY A 390 -5.89 -3.65 6.89
N GLU A 391 -7.13 -3.94 7.29
CA GLU A 391 -7.52 -5.28 7.78
C GLU A 391 -7.42 -6.33 6.67
N ILE A 392 -7.90 -5.99 5.46
CA ILE A 392 -7.85 -6.90 4.32
C ILE A 392 -6.40 -7.20 3.93
N THR A 393 -5.54 -6.20 3.81
CA THR A 393 -4.13 -6.42 3.43
C THR A 393 -3.41 -7.33 4.41
N MET A 394 -3.54 -7.11 5.72
CA MET A 394 -2.95 -7.98 6.75
C MET A 394 -3.54 -9.40 6.69
N THR A 395 -4.86 -9.53 6.52
CA THR A 395 -5.54 -10.83 6.40
C THR A 395 -5.03 -11.60 5.20
N LEU A 396 -4.86 -10.95 4.05
CA LEU A 396 -4.36 -11.59 2.83
C LEU A 396 -2.89 -11.97 2.95
N VAL A 397 -2.05 -11.14 3.56
CA VAL A 397 -0.65 -11.51 3.84
C VAL A 397 -0.58 -12.79 4.66
N ARG A 398 -1.36 -12.91 5.73
CA ARG A 398 -1.40 -14.10 6.57
C ARG A 398 -1.97 -15.32 5.85
N ARG A 399 -3.05 -15.13 5.07
CA ARG A 399 -3.69 -16.18 4.30
C ARG A 399 -2.74 -16.75 3.24
N PHE A 400 -2.17 -15.90 2.38
CA PHE A 400 -1.26 -16.36 1.33
C PHE A 400 -0.02 -17.03 1.90
N ALA A 401 0.54 -16.50 2.99
CA ALA A 401 1.69 -17.11 3.66
C ALA A 401 1.38 -18.50 4.22
N ARG A 402 0.23 -18.69 4.89
CA ARG A 402 -0.08 -19.92 5.61
C ARG A 402 -0.77 -20.99 4.77
N GLU A 403 -1.73 -20.57 3.91
CA GLU A 403 -2.55 -21.50 3.13
C GLU A 403 -1.90 -21.86 1.79
N PHE A 404 -1.12 -20.93 1.21
CA PHE A 404 -0.53 -21.08 -0.11
C PHE A 404 1.00 -21.07 -0.13
N ALA A 405 1.66 -21.05 1.03
CA ALA A 405 3.12 -20.95 1.18
C ALA A 405 3.72 -19.80 0.35
N ASN A 406 2.98 -18.70 0.12
CA ASN A 406 3.34 -17.62 -0.78
C ASN A 406 3.48 -16.28 -0.04
N PRO A 407 4.71 -15.77 0.14
CA PRO A 407 4.96 -14.51 0.85
C PRO A 407 4.76 -13.25 -0.01
N LEU A 408 4.45 -13.36 -1.31
CA LEU A 408 4.39 -12.23 -2.23
C LEU A 408 3.35 -11.18 -1.84
N ALA A 409 2.33 -11.52 -1.06
CA ALA A 409 1.39 -10.54 -0.51
C ALA A 409 2.07 -9.46 0.35
N LEU A 410 3.24 -9.75 0.96
CA LEU A 410 4.07 -8.79 1.69
C LEU A 410 4.64 -7.67 0.80
N THR A 411 4.69 -7.88 -0.50
CA THR A 411 5.21 -6.87 -1.43
C THR A 411 4.21 -5.76 -1.76
N TYR A 412 2.94 -5.92 -1.36
CA TYR A 412 1.94 -4.88 -1.53
C TYR A 412 2.05 -3.85 -0.40
N THR A 413 2.10 -2.59 -0.79
CA THR A 413 2.12 -1.45 0.14
C THR A 413 0.86 -0.62 -0.05
N LEU A 414 0.23 -0.29 1.07
CA LEU A 414 -0.90 0.61 1.13
C LEU A 414 -0.41 2.05 1.31
N HIS A 415 -0.68 2.89 0.31
CA HIS A 415 -0.41 4.32 0.35
C HIS A 415 -1.68 5.05 0.74
N CYS A 416 -1.76 5.56 1.96
CA CYS A 416 -2.96 6.11 2.54
C CYS A 416 -4.10 5.07 2.62
N GLY A 417 -5.16 5.37 3.33
CA GLY A 417 -6.39 4.58 3.26
C GLY A 417 -6.41 3.31 4.10
N ILE A 418 -5.60 3.21 5.17
CA ILE A 418 -5.70 2.08 6.12
C ILE A 418 -7.13 1.90 6.62
N ASP A 419 -7.91 2.97 6.68
CA ASP A 419 -9.30 3.04 7.11
C ASP A 419 -10.30 2.94 5.94
N SER A 420 -9.81 2.93 4.71
CA SER A 420 -10.67 2.91 3.52
C SER A 420 -11.51 1.63 3.50
N ARG A 421 -12.81 1.81 3.37
CA ARG A 421 -13.80 0.73 3.22
C ARG A 421 -14.98 1.23 2.41
N LEU A 422 -15.74 0.33 1.83
CA LEU A 422 -16.98 0.67 1.16
C LEU A 422 -18.11 0.81 2.18
N GLU A 423 -18.77 1.94 2.16
CA GLU A 423 -20.02 2.16 2.88
C GLU A 423 -21.19 1.77 1.97
N THR A 424 -21.69 0.55 2.11
CA THR A 424 -22.91 0.12 1.43
C THR A 424 -24.12 0.45 2.29
N MET A 425 -25.20 0.95 1.67
CA MET A 425 -26.47 1.04 2.37
C MET A 425 -26.91 -0.38 2.78
N GLY A 426 -26.94 -0.65 4.08
CA GLY A 426 -27.34 -1.94 4.60
C GLY A 426 -28.67 -2.36 4.00
N VAL A 427 -28.69 -3.51 3.34
CA VAL A 427 -29.96 -4.22 3.11
C VAL A 427 -30.49 -4.56 4.48
N ALA A 428 -31.53 -3.86 4.93
CA ALA A 428 -32.22 -4.22 6.16
C ALA A 428 -32.49 -5.73 6.12
N PRO A 429 -32.18 -6.50 7.19
CA PRO A 429 -32.44 -7.93 7.19
C PRO A 429 -33.91 -8.09 6.88
N GLN A 430 -34.24 -8.77 5.76
CA GLN A 430 -35.60 -9.12 5.43
C GLN A 430 -36.12 -9.95 6.60
N GLY A 431 -37.07 -9.37 7.34
CA GLY A 431 -37.65 -10.00 8.52
C GLY A 431 -38.10 -11.41 8.17
N GLN A 432 -37.61 -12.36 8.92
CA GLN A 432 -38.25 -13.68 9.04
C GLN A 432 -39.62 -13.42 9.65
N THR A 433 -40.66 -13.49 8.82
CA THR A 433 -42.05 -13.65 9.24
C THR A 433 -42.33 -15.11 9.51
#